data_e47490fa058953b1ca2c6734b61802cf
#
_entry.id   e47490fa058953b1ca2c6734b61802cf
#
_cell.length_a   1.000
_cell.length_b   1.000
_cell.length_c   1.000
_cell.angle_alpha   90.00
_cell.angle_beta   90.00
_cell.angle_gamma   90.00
#
_symmetry.space_group_name_H-M   'P 1'
#
loop_
_entity.id
_entity.type
_entity.pdbx_description
1 polymer ?
#
loop_
_entity_poly.entity_id
_entity_poly.type
_entity_poly.pdbx_seq_one_letter_code
_entity_poly.pdbx_strand_id
1 'polypeptide(L)'
;MIELSEVSKRIGAFELRKCNIKIPGGYICGIAGPNGAGKTTLLHLLLGLYRPDSGNVQIDGRGYDREEKQIHDRIGTVLVEDLFDPALSVWENGRCYGKYFSQYDAAVFEHDLVQFEVDGKKRFEKLSKGEKLKAQFAFALSHAPELLILDEPASNFDPEFREQFFAILQEFISDGRKSVILTTHLTEDLDRYADYLLYLSQGEMVYAGDMEQFREAYRVVSGERYRITGCGKKRIIALEENTYGAKALMRHSAEDCYDEALTVSYPTVQEFMYFYEKRGMGL
;
A
#
# COMPACT_ATOMS: atom_id res chain seq x y z
N MET A 1 15.29 1.33 -3.67
CA MET A 1 15.05 -0.05 -3.19
C MET A 1 14.82 -0.04 -1.69
N ILE A 2 13.81 -0.75 -1.20
CA ILE A 2 13.48 -0.82 0.23
C ILE A 2 13.72 -2.25 0.70
N GLU A 3 14.39 -2.40 1.84
CA GLU A 3 14.70 -3.70 2.39
C GLU A 3 14.43 -3.74 3.90
N LEU A 4 13.62 -4.73 4.31
CA LEU A 4 13.41 -5.10 5.70
C LEU A 4 13.97 -6.50 5.89
N SER A 5 14.86 -6.67 6.88
CA SER A 5 15.49 -7.95 7.19
C SER A 5 15.19 -8.33 8.64
N GLU A 6 14.41 -9.41 8.85
CA GLU A 6 14.00 -9.95 10.15
C GLU A 6 13.37 -8.90 11.07
N VAL A 7 12.65 -7.94 10.51
CA VAL A 7 12.07 -6.82 11.25
C VAL A 7 10.89 -7.29 12.09
N SER A 8 10.96 -7.03 13.38
CA SER A 8 9.84 -7.22 14.31
C SER A 8 9.57 -5.94 15.10
N LYS A 9 8.29 -5.69 15.40
CA LYS A 9 7.84 -4.55 16.20
C LYS A 9 6.63 -4.91 17.04
N ARG A 10 6.72 -4.69 18.35
CA ARG A 10 5.60 -4.85 19.28
C ARG A 10 5.03 -3.49 19.68
N ILE A 11 3.70 -3.38 19.64
CA ILE A 11 2.97 -2.19 20.07
C ILE A 11 1.79 -2.68 20.92
N GLY A 12 1.88 -2.57 22.24
CA GLY A 12 0.90 -3.12 23.14
C GLY A 12 0.75 -4.64 23.00
N ALA A 13 -0.45 -5.11 22.64
CA ALA A 13 -0.73 -6.52 22.40
C ALA A 13 -0.46 -6.97 20.94
N PHE A 14 -0.24 -6.02 20.03
CA PHE A 14 0.06 -6.31 18.63
C PHE A 14 1.55 -6.53 18.40
N GLU A 15 1.90 -7.44 17.50
CA GLU A 15 3.27 -7.68 17.08
C GLU A 15 3.35 -7.93 15.56
N LEU A 16 4.14 -7.08 14.87
CA LEU A 16 4.62 -7.37 13.52
C LEU A 16 5.83 -8.31 13.65
N ARG A 17 5.77 -9.47 12.99
CA ARG A 17 6.73 -10.57 13.22
C ARG A 17 7.62 -10.80 12.02
N LYS A 18 8.95 -10.77 12.25
CA LYS A 18 9.98 -11.21 11.29
C LYS A 18 9.70 -10.84 9.83
N CYS A 19 9.38 -9.59 9.63
CA CYS A 19 9.06 -9.09 8.30
C CYS A 19 10.33 -9.09 7.44
N ASN A 20 10.28 -9.82 6.35
CA ASN A 20 11.33 -9.86 5.32
C ASN A 20 10.72 -9.39 4.02
N ILE A 21 11.14 -8.22 3.56
CA ILE A 21 10.62 -7.57 2.37
C ILE A 21 11.77 -6.99 1.58
N LYS A 22 11.70 -7.13 0.27
CA LYS A 22 12.59 -6.45 -0.66
C LYS A 22 11.76 -5.90 -1.80
N ILE A 23 11.57 -4.57 -1.81
CA ILE A 23 10.83 -3.87 -2.85
C ILE A 23 11.85 -3.22 -3.76
N PRO A 24 11.91 -3.60 -5.05
CA PRO A 24 12.76 -2.95 -6.02
C PRO A 24 12.29 -1.51 -6.26
N GLY A 25 13.17 -0.67 -6.82
CA GLY A 25 12.78 0.67 -7.29
C GLY A 25 11.96 0.62 -8.57
N GLY A 26 11.20 1.68 -8.86
CA GLY A 26 10.46 1.81 -10.11
C GLY A 26 9.03 1.24 -10.09
N TYR A 27 8.47 0.99 -8.91
CA TYR A 27 7.17 0.32 -8.78
C TYR A 27 6.20 1.08 -7.87
N ILE A 28 4.90 0.90 -8.15
CA ILE A 28 3.81 1.19 -7.20
C ILE A 28 3.59 -0.08 -6.38
N CYS A 29 3.93 -0.01 -5.10
CA CYS A 29 3.75 -1.11 -4.15
C CYS A 29 2.50 -0.87 -3.29
N GLY A 30 1.51 -1.73 -3.43
CA GLY A 30 0.31 -1.72 -2.61
C GLY A 30 0.45 -2.57 -1.35
N ILE A 31 0.00 -2.04 -0.22
CA ILE A 31 -0.08 -2.77 1.04
C ILE A 31 -1.54 -3.09 1.33
N ALA A 32 -1.89 -4.36 1.32
CA ALA A 32 -3.21 -4.88 1.63
C ALA A 32 -3.23 -5.67 2.95
N GLY A 33 -4.41 -5.79 3.54
CA GLY A 33 -4.66 -6.58 4.74
C GLY A 33 -5.83 -6.05 5.55
N PRO A 34 -6.42 -6.86 6.43
CA PRO A 34 -7.54 -6.44 7.28
C PRO A 34 -7.13 -5.35 8.27
N ASN A 35 -8.13 -4.76 8.94
CA ASN A 35 -7.87 -3.82 10.01
C ASN A 35 -7.10 -4.50 11.15
N GLY A 36 -6.08 -3.82 11.67
CA GLY A 36 -5.20 -4.39 12.70
C GLY A 36 -4.14 -5.36 12.19
N ALA A 37 -4.04 -5.59 10.86
CA ALA A 37 -3.01 -6.47 10.29
C ALA A 37 -1.57 -5.96 10.46
N GLY A 38 -1.38 -4.63 10.68
CA GLY A 38 -0.07 -4.02 10.87
C GLY A 38 0.38 -3.11 9.74
N LYS A 39 -0.52 -2.71 8.82
CA LYS A 39 -0.20 -1.82 7.69
C LYS A 39 0.40 -0.49 8.16
N THR A 40 -0.27 0.22 9.06
CA THR A 40 0.23 1.48 9.62
C THR A 40 1.52 1.28 10.41
N THR A 41 1.67 0.16 11.14
CA THR A 41 2.93 -0.16 11.82
C THR A 41 4.08 -0.33 10.83
N LEU A 42 3.83 -1.01 9.70
CA LEU A 42 4.81 -1.15 8.63
C LEU A 42 5.18 0.20 8.01
N LEU A 43 4.18 1.06 7.71
CA LEU A 43 4.45 2.41 7.19
C LEU A 43 5.27 3.25 8.19
N HIS A 44 4.95 3.21 9.48
CA HIS A 44 5.71 3.94 10.51
C HIS A 44 7.15 3.44 10.65
N LEU A 45 7.40 2.13 10.45
CA LEU A 45 8.77 1.60 10.39
C LEU A 45 9.51 2.09 9.13
N LEU A 46 8.84 2.15 7.99
CA LEU A 46 9.39 2.68 6.73
C LEU A 46 9.65 4.18 6.78
N LEU A 47 8.88 4.93 7.57
CA LEU A 47 9.08 6.36 7.81
C LEU A 47 10.09 6.63 8.94
N GLY A 48 10.63 5.61 9.62
CA GLY A 48 11.52 5.79 10.77
C GLY A 48 10.83 6.34 12.03
N LEU A 49 9.49 6.50 12.01
CA LEU A 49 8.69 6.95 13.17
C LEU A 49 8.72 5.90 14.30
N TYR A 50 8.83 4.63 13.92
CA TYR A 50 9.08 3.54 14.84
C TYR A 50 10.45 2.93 14.58
N ARG A 51 11.20 2.69 15.66
CA ARG A 51 12.39 1.84 15.59
C ARG A 51 11.97 0.37 15.70
N PRO A 52 12.51 -0.54 14.89
CA PRO A 52 12.26 -1.96 15.04
C PRO A 52 12.80 -2.48 16.38
N ASP A 53 12.14 -3.47 16.98
CA ASP A 53 12.62 -4.14 18.18
C ASP A 53 13.70 -5.19 17.83
N SER A 54 13.66 -5.71 16.61
CA SER A 54 14.71 -6.55 16.00
C SER A 54 14.72 -6.37 14.49
N GLY A 55 15.83 -6.74 13.87
CA GLY A 55 16.02 -6.62 12.43
C GLY A 55 16.44 -5.22 12.00
N ASN A 56 16.42 -4.97 10.68
CA ASN A 56 16.92 -3.73 10.11
C ASN A 56 16.02 -3.25 8.96
N VAL A 57 15.81 -1.93 8.87
CA VAL A 57 15.10 -1.25 7.80
C VAL A 57 16.09 -0.40 7.03
N GLN A 58 16.13 -0.57 5.70
CA GLN A 58 16.99 0.19 4.82
C GLN A 58 16.20 0.75 3.64
N ILE A 59 16.48 2.00 3.28
CA ILE A 59 15.97 2.66 2.08
C ILE A 59 17.19 3.06 1.25
N ASP A 60 17.30 2.51 0.04
CA ASP A 60 18.46 2.65 -0.84
C ASP A 60 19.80 2.35 -0.14
N GLY A 61 19.82 1.29 0.67
CA GLY A 61 20.99 0.86 1.44
C GLY A 61 21.31 1.71 2.66
N ARG A 62 20.50 2.75 2.96
CA ARG A 62 20.67 3.64 4.11
C ARG A 62 19.77 3.24 5.26
N GLY A 63 20.31 3.28 6.47
CA GLY A 63 19.57 3.01 7.70
C GLY A 63 19.33 4.29 8.51
N TYR A 64 18.22 4.35 9.23
CA TYR A 64 17.81 5.52 10.03
C TYR A 64 18.77 5.89 11.17
N ASP A 65 19.58 4.95 11.64
CA ASP A 65 20.51 5.23 12.76
C ASP A 65 21.61 6.26 12.42
N ARG A 66 21.95 6.41 11.13
CA ARG A 66 23.04 7.29 10.68
C ARG A 66 22.63 8.32 9.66
N GLU A 67 21.59 8.07 8.90
CA GLU A 67 21.25 8.86 7.70
C GLU A 67 19.77 9.30 7.69
N GLU A 68 19.14 9.42 8.87
CA GLU A 68 17.72 9.76 9.03
C GLU A 68 17.31 11.01 8.24
N LYS A 69 18.07 12.09 8.37
CA LYS A 69 17.78 13.34 7.64
C LYS A 69 17.83 13.17 6.13
N GLN A 70 18.81 12.43 5.62
CA GLN A 70 18.99 12.20 4.18
C GLN A 70 17.89 11.30 3.63
N ILE A 71 17.41 10.35 4.44
CA ILE A 71 16.29 9.48 4.08
C ILE A 71 15.02 10.32 4.01
N HIS A 72 14.71 11.11 5.07
CA HIS A 72 13.49 11.91 5.10
C HIS A 72 13.46 12.99 4.01
N ASP A 73 14.59 13.58 3.65
CA ASP A 73 14.71 14.58 2.59
C ASP A 73 14.26 14.04 1.20
N ARG A 74 14.24 12.72 1.03
CA ARG A 74 13.89 12.02 -0.21
C ARG A 74 12.52 11.33 -0.17
N ILE A 75 11.80 11.43 0.95
CA ILE A 75 10.49 10.80 1.13
C ILE A 75 9.39 11.86 1.12
N GLY A 76 8.46 11.74 0.19
CA GLY A 76 7.19 12.44 0.24
C GLY A 76 6.14 11.62 0.99
N THR A 77 5.38 12.25 1.87
CA THR A 77 4.47 11.53 2.76
C THR A 77 3.08 12.14 2.75
N VAL A 78 2.05 11.28 2.64
CA VAL A 78 0.65 11.61 2.89
C VAL A 78 0.12 10.62 3.91
N LEU A 79 -0.38 11.11 5.04
CA LEU A 79 -0.95 10.28 6.10
C LEU A 79 -2.40 10.66 6.36
N VAL A 80 -3.16 9.74 6.92
CA VAL A 80 -4.54 10.00 7.37
C VAL A 80 -4.57 11.07 8.46
N GLU A 81 -3.49 11.15 9.24
CA GLU A 81 -3.30 12.17 10.28
C GLU A 81 -2.94 13.52 9.67
N ASP A 82 -3.38 14.58 10.31
CA ASP A 82 -3.08 15.95 9.87
C ASP A 82 -1.58 16.24 10.11
N LEU A 83 -0.78 16.29 9.03
CA LEU A 83 0.64 16.62 9.09
C LEU A 83 0.90 18.14 9.23
N PHE A 84 -0.06 18.97 8.90
CA PHE A 84 0.04 20.42 8.90
C PHE A 84 -0.55 21.05 10.15
N ASP A 85 -0.05 22.23 10.52
CA ASP A 85 -0.62 23.04 11.60
C ASP A 85 -2.03 23.51 11.20
N PRO A 86 -3.06 23.13 11.96
CA PRO A 86 -4.45 23.47 11.64
C PRO A 86 -4.74 24.96 11.63
N ALA A 87 -4.00 25.76 12.41
CA ALA A 87 -4.21 27.20 12.54
C ALA A 87 -3.61 28.03 11.38
N LEU A 88 -2.62 27.47 10.69
CA LEU A 88 -1.97 28.11 9.55
C LEU A 88 -2.75 27.87 8.25
N SER A 89 -2.61 28.77 7.29
CA SER A 89 -3.06 28.51 5.92
C SER A 89 -2.21 27.42 5.26
N VAL A 90 -2.70 26.84 4.16
CA VAL A 90 -1.97 25.84 3.41
C VAL A 90 -0.61 26.38 2.91
N TRP A 91 -0.59 27.61 2.41
CA TRP A 91 0.66 28.27 2.00
C TRP A 91 1.64 28.53 3.15
N GLU A 92 1.13 28.93 4.32
CA GLU A 92 1.98 29.12 5.50
C GLU A 92 2.58 27.79 5.97
N ASN A 93 1.80 26.72 5.95
CA ASN A 93 2.29 25.38 6.22
C ASN A 93 3.42 24.97 5.24
N GLY A 94 3.20 25.15 3.92
CA GLY A 94 4.20 24.88 2.91
C GLY A 94 5.52 25.61 3.18
N ARG A 95 5.46 26.93 3.49
CA ARG A 95 6.66 27.71 3.84
C ARG A 95 7.28 27.31 5.17
N CYS A 96 6.47 26.92 6.15
CA CYS A 96 6.95 26.52 7.46
C CYS A 96 7.71 25.18 7.41
N TYR A 97 7.14 24.20 6.74
CA TYR A 97 7.71 22.86 6.66
C TYR A 97 8.68 22.67 5.50
N GLY A 98 8.51 23.38 4.39
CA GLY A 98 9.38 23.28 3.21
C GLY A 98 10.85 23.57 3.50
N LYS A 99 11.16 24.45 4.46
CA LYS A 99 12.54 24.75 4.89
C LYS A 99 13.34 23.55 5.42
N TYR A 100 12.66 22.45 5.76
CA TYR A 100 13.32 21.23 6.23
C TYR A 100 13.75 20.30 5.09
N PHE A 101 13.30 20.56 3.86
CA PHE A 101 13.61 19.77 2.68
C PHE A 101 14.55 20.55 1.75
N SER A 102 15.63 19.90 1.35
CA SER A 102 16.71 20.57 0.58
C SER A 102 16.27 20.99 -0.83
N GLN A 103 15.29 20.30 -1.40
CA GLN A 103 14.79 20.51 -2.77
C GLN A 103 13.35 21.09 -2.79
N TYR A 104 12.87 21.63 -1.68
CA TYR A 104 11.54 22.23 -1.66
C TYR A 104 11.43 23.40 -2.62
N ASP A 105 10.42 23.35 -3.49
CA ASP A 105 10.07 24.41 -4.44
C ASP A 105 8.67 24.92 -4.16
N ALA A 106 8.57 26.17 -3.66
CA ALA A 106 7.29 26.80 -3.36
C ALA A 106 6.44 27.02 -4.62
N ALA A 107 7.05 27.23 -5.78
CA ALA A 107 6.31 27.42 -7.03
C ALA A 107 5.64 26.12 -7.49
N VAL A 108 6.32 24.98 -7.33
CA VAL A 108 5.74 23.67 -7.59
C VAL A 108 4.57 23.42 -6.63
N PHE A 109 4.76 23.69 -5.33
CA PHE A 109 3.69 23.54 -4.35
C PHE A 109 2.45 24.38 -4.70
N GLU A 110 2.64 25.66 -5.01
CA GLU A 110 1.54 26.57 -5.38
C GLU A 110 0.85 26.12 -6.68
N HIS A 111 1.63 25.68 -7.67
CA HIS A 111 1.10 25.14 -8.92
C HIS A 111 0.21 23.91 -8.68
N ASP A 112 0.69 22.95 -7.89
CA ASP A 112 -0.04 21.71 -7.63
C ASP A 112 -1.29 21.96 -6.79
N LEU A 113 -1.26 22.91 -5.84
CA LEU A 113 -2.47 23.32 -5.12
C LEU A 113 -3.56 23.85 -6.08
N VAL A 114 -3.18 24.64 -7.07
CA VAL A 114 -4.12 25.13 -8.09
C VAL A 114 -4.66 23.97 -8.94
N GLN A 115 -3.80 23.07 -9.39
CA GLN A 115 -4.21 21.89 -10.17
C GLN A 115 -5.14 20.96 -9.39
N PHE A 116 -4.94 20.84 -8.09
CA PHE A 116 -5.74 19.98 -7.22
C PHE A 116 -6.96 20.70 -6.64
N GLU A 117 -7.21 21.96 -7.07
CA GLU A 117 -8.34 22.78 -6.64
C GLU A 117 -8.36 23.04 -5.12
N VAL A 118 -7.19 23.24 -4.52
CA VAL A 118 -7.04 23.57 -3.10
C VAL A 118 -6.74 25.05 -2.92
N ASP A 119 -7.58 25.76 -2.17
CA ASP A 119 -7.31 27.17 -1.83
C ASP A 119 -6.17 27.30 -0.81
N GLY A 120 -4.98 27.65 -1.30
CA GLY A 120 -3.78 27.85 -0.49
C GLY A 120 -3.86 28.89 0.60
N LYS A 121 -4.81 29.85 0.52
CA LYS A 121 -5.05 30.89 1.53
C LYS A 121 -5.92 30.42 2.70
N LYS A 122 -6.68 29.34 2.48
CA LYS A 122 -7.59 28.78 3.49
C LYS A 122 -6.79 28.17 4.63
N ARG A 123 -7.25 28.34 5.88
CA ARG A 123 -6.65 27.64 7.03
C ARG A 123 -6.83 26.14 6.89
N PHE A 124 -5.81 25.37 7.25
CA PHE A 124 -5.81 23.93 7.07
C PHE A 124 -6.97 23.24 7.82
N GLU A 125 -7.32 23.70 9.03
CA GLU A 125 -8.48 23.19 9.78
C GLU A 125 -9.83 23.36 9.06
N LYS A 126 -9.93 24.31 8.11
CA LYS A 126 -11.16 24.61 7.36
C LYS A 126 -11.30 23.80 6.07
N LEU A 127 -10.29 23.03 5.72
CA LEU A 127 -10.33 22.15 4.57
C LEU A 127 -11.18 20.91 4.88
N SER A 128 -11.86 20.38 3.86
CA SER A 128 -12.42 19.03 3.90
C SER A 128 -11.31 17.98 4.00
N LYS A 129 -11.65 16.74 4.35
CA LYS A 129 -10.66 15.66 4.41
C LYS A 129 -9.97 15.44 3.06
N GLY A 130 -10.72 15.47 1.96
CA GLY A 130 -10.16 15.36 0.62
C GLY A 130 -9.20 16.51 0.28
N GLU A 131 -9.59 17.78 0.54
CA GLU A 131 -8.72 18.94 0.34
C GLU A 131 -7.43 18.84 1.18
N LYS A 132 -7.51 18.34 2.42
CA LYS A 132 -6.33 18.12 3.28
C LYS A 132 -5.36 17.11 2.68
N LEU A 133 -5.85 15.97 2.18
CA LEU A 133 -5.04 14.97 1.52
C LEU A 133 -4.42 15.50 0.22
N LYS A 134 -5.18 16.26 -0.58
CA LYS A 134 -4.69 16.94 -1.77
C LYS A 134 -3.56 17.93 -1.43
N ALA A 135 -3.72 18.72 -0.37
CA ALA A 135 -2.70 19.66 0.10
C ALA A 135 -1.42 18.96 0.57
N GLN A 136 -1.55 17.85 1.33
CA GLN A 136 -0.41 17.04 1.74
C GLN A 136 0.29 16.42 0.52
N PHE A 137 -0.47 15.96 -0.48
CA PHE A 137 0.09 15.37 -1.71
C PHE A 137 0.84 16.40 -2.54
N ALA A 138 0.28 17.61 -2.73
CA ALA A 138 0.99 18.70 -3.38
C ALA A 138 2.30 19.05 -2.66
N PHE A 139 2.28 19.07 -1.32
CA PHE A 139 3.49 19.28 -0.54
C PHE A 139 4.49 18.15 -0.70
N ALA A 140 4.02 16.89 -0.66
CA ALA A 140 4.89 15.74 -0.85
C ALA A 140 5.62 15.75 -2.21
N LEU A 141 4.97 16.22 -3.28
CA LEU A 141 5.59 16.34 -4.61
C LEU A 141 6.57 17.50 -4.71
N SER A 142 6.33 18.60 -3.96
CA SER A 142 7.04 19.88 -4.09
C SER A 142 8.51 19.87 -3.67
N HIS A 143 8.98 18.83 -3.00
CA HIS A 143 10.40 18.70 -2.61
C HIS A 143 11.13 17.60 -3.38
N ALA A 144 10.64 17.25 -4.58
CA ALA A 144 11.26 16.29 -5.51
C ALA A 144 11.64 14.94 -4.86
N PRO A 145 10.71 14.24 -4.20
CA PRO A 145 11.00 12.99 -3.54
C PRO A 145 11.39 11.89 -4.51
N GLU A 146 12.08 10.86 -4.01
CA GLU A 146 12.38 9.63 -4.74
C GLU A 146 11.47 8.48 -4.30
N LEU A 147 10.85 8.60 -3.13
CA LEU A 147 9.91 7.65 -2.58
C LEU A 147 8.67 8.39 -2.06
N LEU A 148 7.48 7.95 -2.47
CA LEU A 148 6.22 8.36 -1.86
C LEU A 148 5.72 7.28 -0.92
N ILE A 149 5.38 7.64 0.33
CA ILE A 149 4.74 6.76 1.31
C ILE A 149 3.38 7.36 1.67
N LEU A 150 2.32 6.66 1.29
CA LEU A 150 0.96 7.18 1.27
C LEU A 150 0.02 6.26 2.07
N ASP A 151 -0.58 6.76 3.15
CA ASP A 151 -1.55 6.02 3.95
C ASP A 151 -2.98 6.44 3.59
N GLU A 152 -3.75 5.53 2.97
CA GLU A 152 -5.13 5.74 2.52
C GLU A 152 -5.35 7.03 1.72
N PRO A 153 -4.45 7.39 0.79
CA PRO A 153 -4.40 8.73 0.19
C PRO A 153 -5.66 9.07 -0.62
N ALA A 154 -6.28 8.09 -1.25
CA ALA A 154 -7.41 8.29 -2.17
C ALA A 154 -8.79 8.05 -1.53
N SER A 155 -8.86 7.74 -0.24
CA SER A 155 -10.10 7.33 0.44
C SER A 155 -11.21 8.40 0.45
N ASN A 156 -10.84 9.66 0.32
CA ASN A 156 -11.76 10.80 0.35
C ASN A 156 -11.71 11.66 -0.93
N PHE A 157 -11.16 11.13 -2.02
CA PHE A 157 -11.15 11.78 -3.31
C PHE A 157 -12.45 11.48 -4.07
N ASP A 158 -12.89 12.46 -4.83
CA ASP A 158 -13.90 12.23 -5.86
C ASP A 158 -13.32 11.35 -6.99
N PRO A 159 -14.16 10.71 -7.80
CA PRO A 159 -13.69 9.79 -8.84
C PRO A 159 -12.76 10.44 -9.86
N GLU A 160 -12.97 11.70 -10.22
CA GLU A 160 -12.16 12.41 -11.21
C GLU A 160 -10.75 12.68 -10.68
N PHE A 161 -10.65 13.24 -9.48
CA PHE A 161 -9.35 13.47 -8.86
C PHE A 161 -8.61 12.15 -8.54
N ARG A 162 -9.34 11.09 -8.20
CA ARG A 162 -8.75 9.77 -7.97
C ARG A 162 -8.06 9.21 -9.23
N GLU A 163 -8.66 9.33 -10.39
CA GLU A 163 -8.02 8.95 -11.67
C GLU A 163 -6.78 9.82 -11.93
N GLN A 164 -6.88 11.12 -11.74
CA GLN A 164 -5.74 12.04 -11.87
C GLN A 164 -4.60 11.69 -10.90
N PHE A 165 -4.92 11.39 -9.65
CA PHE A 165 -3.96 10.99 -8.63
C PHE A 165 -3.15 9.75 -9.06
N PHE A 166 -3.81 8.69 -9.52
CA PHE A 166 -3.11 7.49 -10.00
C PHE A 166 -2.32 7.74 -11.27
N ALA A 167 -2.79 8.59 -12.17
CA ALA A 167 -2.02 9.00 -13.35
C ALA A 167 -0.72 9.72 -12.95
N ILE A 168 -0.77 10.61 -11.95
CA ILE A 168 0.42 11.26 -11.40
C ILE A 168 1.37 10.24 -10.78
N LEU A 169 0.88 9.24 -10.04
CA LEU A 169 1.72 8.18 -9.46
C LEU A 169 2.41 7.34 -10.54
N GLN A 170 1.71 7.00 -11.63
CA GLN A 170 2.30 6.28 -12.76
C GLN A 170 3.39 7.11 -13.47
N GLU A 171 3.15 8.40 -13.67
CA GLU A 171 4.15 9.30 -14.22
C GLU A 171 5.35 9.45 -13.27
N PHE A 172 5.09 9.56 -11.97
CA PHE A 172 6.13 9.67 -10.94
C PHE A 172 7.15 8.52 -10.99
N ILE A 173 6.71 7.28 -11.23
CA ILE A 173 7.58 6.11 -11.31
C ILE A 173 8.14 5.85 -12.71
N SER A 174 7.74 6.60 -13.74
CA SER A 174 8.03 6.32 -15.16
C SER A 174 9.51 6.27 -15.51
N ASP A 175 10.36 6.94 -14.74
CA ASP A 175 11.82 6.92 -14.93
C ASP A 175 12.51 5.65 -14.38
N GLY A 176 11.75 4.75 -13.73
CA GLY A 176 12.23 3.51 -13.14
C GLY A 176 13.09 3.68 -11.87
N ARG A 177 13.23 4.89 -11.36
CA ARG A 177 14.06 5.20 -10.16
C ARG A 177 13.24 5.54 -8.94
N LYS A 178 12.10 6.18 -9.14
CA LYS A 178 11.20 6.58 -8.07
C LYS A 178 10.22 5.46 -7.76
N SER A 179 9.72 5.42 -6.54
CA SER A 179 8.79 4.37 -6.08
C SER A 179 7.67 4.94 -5.25
N VAL A 180 6.57 4.23 -5.22
CA VAL A 180 5.41 4.55 -4.38
C VAL A 180 5.09 3.36 -3.49
N ILE A 181 4.85 3.61 -2.22
CA ILE A 181 4.21 2.66 -1.30
C ILE A 181 2.90 3.27 -0.88
N LEU A 182 1.82 2.53 -1.04
CA LEU A 182 0.51 3.01 -0.58
C LEU A 182 -0.30 1.92 0.12
N THR A 183 -1.07 2.34 1.12
CA THR A 183 -2.16 1.53 1.66
C THR A 183 -3.48 1.99 1.04
N THR A 184 -4.43 1.08 0.91
CA THR A 184 -5.80 1.42 0.55
C THR A 184 -6.79 0.35 1.02
N HIS A 185 -7.99 0.77 1.38
CA HIS A 185 -9.15 -0.13 1.58
C HIS A 185 -9.85 -0.45 0.25
N LEU A 186 -9.59 0.33 -0.79
CA LEU A 186 -10.17 0.15 -2.11
C LEU A 186 -9.26 -0.79 -2.91
N THR A 187 -9.43 -2.09 -2.67
CA THR A 187 -8.57 -3.12 -3.27
C THR A 187 -8.57 -3.15 -4.79
N GLU A 188 -9.63 -2.62 -5.43
CA GLU A 188 -9.69 -2.42 -6.87
C GLU A 188 -8.57 -1.52 -7.40
N ASP A 189 -8.09 -0.54 -6.58
CA ASP A 189 -6.95 0.28 -6.94
C ASP A 189 -5.67 -0.56 -7.04
N LEU A 190 -5.51 -1.51 -6.12
CA LEU A 190 -4.35 -2.40 -6.14
C LEU A 190 -4.38 -3.32 -7.35
N ASP A 191 -5.55 -3.87 -7.69
CA ASP A 191 -5.70 -4.71 -8.87
C ASP A 191 -5.40 -3.97 -10.17
N ARG A 192 -5.65 -2.64 -10.20
CA ARG A 192 -5.52 -1.80 -11.40
C ARG A 192 -4.15 -1.13 -11.52
N TYR A 193 -3.57 -0.68 -10.41
CA TYR A 193 -2.42 0.23 -10.45
C TYR A 193 -1.17 -0.28 -9.75
N ALA A 194 -1.29 -1.29 -8.85
CA ALA A 194 -0.13 -1.80 -8.16
C ALA A 194 0.68 -2.76 -9.05
N ASP A 195 2.00 -2.59 -9.08
CA ASP A 195 2.95 -3.49 -9.71
C ASP A 195 3.41 -4.57 -8.72
N TYR A 196 3.43 -4.22 -7.42
CA TYR A 196 3.92 -5.05 -6.32
C TYR A 196 2.91 -5.08 -5.19
N LEU A 197 2.69 -6.25 -4.58
CA LEU A 197 1.73 -6.44 -3.49
C LEU A 197 2.42 -6.93 -2.24
N LEU A 198 2.13 -6.26 -1.12
CA LEU A 198 2.40 -6.74 0.23
C LEU A 198 1.06 -7.06 0.88
N TYR A 199 0.86 -8.32 1.27
CA TYR A 199 -0.33 -8.71 2.02
C TYR A 199 0.02 -9.10 3.44
N LEU A 200 -0.53 -8.35 4.39
CA LEU A 200 -0.36 -8.55 5.83
C LEU A 200 -1.62 -9.15 6.44
N SER A 201 -1.44 -10.14 7.32
CA SER A 201 -2.52 -10.67 8.17
C SER A 201 -1.98 -11.00 9.55
N GLN A 202 -2.63 -10.48 10.59
CA GLN A 202 -2.32 -10.76 12.01
C GLN A 202 -0.83 -10.55 12.38
N GLY A 203 -0.20 -9.50 11.80
CA GLY A 203 1.21 -9.17 12.05
C GLY A 203 2.21 -10.03 11.27
N GLU A 204 1.76 -10.85 10.34
CA GLU A 204 2.62 -11.68 9.49
C GLU A 204 2.56 -11.21 8.03
N MET A 205 3.71 -11.21 7.35
CA MET A 205 3.78 -11.01 5.91
C MET A 205 3.42 -12.32 5.21
N VAL A 206 2.22 -12.34 4.61
CA VAL A 206 1.68 -13.53 3.93
C VAL A 206 2.12 -13.60 2.49
N TYR A 207 2.16 -12.45 1.83
CA TYR A 207 2.63 -12.32 0.45
C TYR A 207 3.45 -11.06 0.30
N ALA A 208 4.56 -11.15 -0.42
CA ALA A 208 5.38 -10.04 -0.85
C ALA A 208 5.97 -10.40 -2.22
N GLY A 209 5.51 -9.75 -3.28
CA GLY A 209 5.93 -10.05 -4.65
C GLY A 209 5.21 -9.17 -5.67
N ASP A 210 5.60 -9.31 -6.93
CA ASP A 210 4.90 -8.63 -8.01
C ASP A 210 3.49 -9.19 -8.25
N MET A 211 2.62 -8.36 -8.84
CA MET A 211 1.22 -8.70 -9.09
C MET A 211 1.03 -9.80 -10.13
N GLU A 212 1.98 -10.01 -11.04
CA GLU A 212 1.92 -11.10 -12.02
C GLU A 212 2.16 -12.44 -11.33
N GLN A 213 3.22 -12.54 -10.52
CA GLN A 213 3.49 -13.72 -9.69
C GLN A 213 2.36 -14.01 -8.72
N PHE A 214 1.74 -12.97 -8.14
CA PHE A 214 0.55 -13.13 -7.31
C PHE A 214 -0.58 -13.81 -8.06
N ARG A 215 -0.91 -13.32 -9.25
CA ARG A 215 -1.93 -13.92 -10.11
C ARG A 215 -1.57 -15.34 -10.56
N GLU A 216 -0.31 -15.62 -10.82
CA GLU A 216 0.12 -16.97 -11.19
C GLU A 216 0.06 -17.95 -10.02
N ALA A 217 0.37 -17.52 -8.79
CA ALA A 217 0.42 -18.39 -7.62
C ALA A 217 -0.94 -18.83 -7.07
N TYR A 218 -2.04 -18.17 -7.46
CA TYR A 218 -3.36 -18.41 -6.90
C TYR A 218 -4.45 -18.48 -7.96
N ARG A 219 -5.51 -19.28 -7.67
CA ARG A 219 -6.74 -19.35 -8.48
C ARG A 219 -7.96 -19.30 -7.60
N VAL A 220 -8.99 -18.63 -8.09
CA VAL A 220 -10.34 -18.77 -7.57
C VAL A 220 -11.06 -19.79 -8.43
N VAL A 221 -11.55 -20.86 -7.80
CA VAL A 221 -12.20 -21.99 -8.47
C VAL A 221 -13.64 -22.09 -7.99
N SER A 222 -14.59 -22.12 -8.92
CA SER A 222 -16.02 -22.18 -8.63
C SER A 222 -16.66 -23.38 -9.33
N GLY A 223 -17.62 -24.03 -8.66
CA GLY A 223 -18.34 -25.18 -9.17
C GLY A 223 -18.85 -26.10 -8.07
N GLU A 224 -19.03 -27.37 -8.39
CA GLU A 224 -19.46 -28.36 -7.38
C GLU A 224 -18.32 -28.70 -6.42
N ARG A 225 -18.62 -28.76 -5.12
CA ARG A 225 -17.64 -28.99 -4.06
C ARG A 225 -16.75 -30.21 -4.31
N TYR A 226 -17.36 -31.35 -4.73
CA TYR A 226 -16.59 -32.57 -4.96
C TYR A 226 -15.57 -32.46 -6.09
N ARG A 227 -15.86 -31.66 -7.13
CA ARG A 227 -14.94 -31.38 -8.23
C ARG A 227 -13.78 -30.48 -7.77
N ILE A 228 -14.09 -29.42 -7.00
CA ILE A 228 -13.05 -28.54 -6.43
C ILE A 228 -12.12 -29.35 -5.52
N THR A 229 -12.67 -30.20 -4.63
CA THR A 229 -11.85 -31.02 -3.74
C THR A 229 -11.08 -32.11 -4.48
N GLY A 230 -11.58 -32.56 -5.63
CA GLY A 230 -10.91 -33.47 -6.56
C GLY A 230 -9.64 -32.89 -7.18
N CYS A 231 -9.56 -31.56 -7.35
CA CYS A 231 -8.37 -30.88 -7.85
C CYS A 231 -7.18 -30.89 -6.86
N GLY A 232 -7.38 -31.34 -5.62
CA GLY A 232 -6.34 -31.49 -4.61
C GLY A 232 -6.61 -30.70 -3.34
N LYS A 233 -7.06 -31.37 -2.29
CA LYS A 233 -7.42 -30.78 -0.99
C LYS A 233 -6.30 -29.95 -0.36
N LYS A 234 -5.04 -30.34 -0.52
CA LYS A 234 -3.87 -29.65 0.06
C LYS A 234 -3.61 -28.26 -0.57
N ARG A 235 -4.16 -28.02 -1.76
CA ARG A 235 -4.04 -26.74 -2.48
C ARG A 235 -5.08 -25.72 -2.03
N ILE A 236 -6.19 -26.19 -1.45
CA ILE A 236 -7.28 -25.34 -1.01
C ILE A 236 -6.84 -24.54 0.22
N ILE A 237 -6.84 -23.21 0.11
CA ILE A 237 -6.57 -22.28 1.20
C ILE A 237 -7.85 -22.10 2.03
N ALA A 238 -8.96 -21.83 1.35
CA ALA A 238 -10.30 -21.77 1.95
C ALA A 238 -11.35 -22.15 0.89
N LEU A 239 -12.46 -22.68 1.37
CA LEU A 239 -13.60 -23.07 0.55
C LEU A 239 -14.88 -22.58 1.22
N GLU A 240 -15.74 -21.95 0.46
CA GLU A 240 -17.09 -21.56 0.87
C GLU A 240 -18.12 -22.25 -0.01
N GLU A 241 -19.20 -22.70 0.61
CA GLU A 241 -20.31 -23.38 -0.06
C GLU A 241 -21.59 -22.57 0.15
N ASN A 242 -22.39 -22.48 -0.90
CA ASN A 242 -23.71 -21.86 -0.87
C ASN A 242 -24.72 -22.71 -1.65
N THR A 243 -25.95 -22.25 -1.76
CA THR A 243 -27.05 -22.97 -2.46
C THR A 243 -26.79 -23.17 -3.97
N TYR A 244 -25.83 -22.45 -4.55
CA TYR A 244 -25.53 -22.49 -6.01
C TYR A 244 -24.24 -23.28 -6.31
N GLY A 245 -23.52 -23.73 -5.31
CA GLY A 245 -22.25 -24.46 -5.47
C GLY A 245 -21.21 -24.03 -4.43
N ALA A 246 -19.95 -24.26 -4.76
CA ALA A 246 -18.83 -23.90 -3.92
C ALA A 246 -17.85 -22.96 -4.66
N LYS A 247 -17.14 -22.14 -3.90
CA LYS A 247 -16.07 -21.28 -4.38
C LYS A 247 -14.86 -21.42 -3.46
N ALA A 248 -13.67 -21.55 -4.02
CA ALA A 248 -12.46 -21.77 -3.24
C ALA A 248 -11.30 -20.92 -3.76
N LEU A 249 -10.46 -20.46 -2.83
CA LEU A 249 -9.13 -19.97 -3.14
C LEU A 249 -8.16 -21.14 -3.06
N MET A 250 -7.40 -21.34 -4.12
CA MET A 250 -6.44 -22.43 -4.24
C MET A 250 -5.05 -21.91 -4.60
N ARG A 251 -4.00 -22.57 -4.09
CA ARG A 251 -2.65 -22.42 -4.63
C ARG A 251 -2.61 -23.03 -6.02
N HIS A 252 -1.86 -22.41 -6.92
CA HIS A 252 -1.69 -22.87 -8.31
C HIS A 252 -0.22 -23.02 -8.67
N SER A 253 0.06 -24.02 -9.49
CA SER A 253 1.33 -24.21 -10.18
C SER A 253 1.08 -24.54 -11.65
N ALA A 254 2.07 -24.37 -12.49
CA ALA A 254 1.94 -24.58 -13.94
C ALA A 254 1.54 -26.02 -14.33
N GLU A 255 1.76 -27.00 -13.45
CA GLU A 255 1.42 -28.42 -13.68
C GLU A 255 -0.03 -28.76 -13.30
N ASP A 256 -0.76 -27.81 -12.71
CA ASP A 256 -2.09 -28.06 -12.20
C ASP A 256 -3.16 -28.07 -13.30
N CYS A 257 -3.95 -29.13 -13.30
CA CYS A 257 -5.13 -29.27 -14.16
C CYS A 257 -6.42 -29.09 -13.35
N TYR A 258 -7.41 -28.52 -13.98
CA TYR A 258 -8.75 -28.34 -13.44
C TYR A 258 -9.77 -29.07 -14.29
N ASP A 259 -10.84 -29.59 -13.66
CA ASP A 259 -11.98 -30.18 -14.34
C ASP A 259 -12.66 -29.13 -15.24
N GLU A 260 -13.00 -29.47 -16.47
CA GLU A 260 -13.63 -28.57 -17.45
C GLU A 260 -14.97 -27.98 -17.00
N ALA A 261 -15.63 -28.64 -16.05
CA ALA A 261 -16.89 -28.15 -15.47
C ALA A 261 -16.67 -27.10 -14.36
N LEU A 262 -15.42 -26.79 -13.98
CA LEU A 262 -15.09 -25.75 -13.03
C LEU A 262 -14.81 -24.42 -13.74
N THR A 263 -15.28 -23.34 -13.15
CA THR A 263 -14.85 -21.99 -13.56
C THR A 263 -13.60 -21.63 -12.76
N VAL A 264 -12.51 -21.31 -13.47
CA VAL A 264 -11.21 -20.95 -12.89
C VAL A 264 -10.86 -19.54 -13.32
N SER A 265 -10.51 -18.69 -12.35
CA SER A 265 -10.12 -17.30 -12.58
C SER A 265 -8.93 -16.90 -11.71
N TYR A 266 -8.26 -15.82 -12.09
CA TYR A 266 -7.30 -15.15 -11.21
C TYR A 266 -8.06 -14.50 -10.05
N PRO A 267 -7.52 -14.54 -8.81
CA PRO A 267 -8.11 -13.82 -7.71
C PRO A 267 -7.91 -12.30 -7.87
N THR A 268 -8.92 -11.54 -7.49
CA THR A 268 -8.71 -10.14 -7.13
C THR A 268 -8.04 -10.06 -5.75
N VAL A 269 -7.42 -8.93 -5.43
CA VAL A 269 -6.87 -8.70 -4.08
C VAL A 269 -7.96 -8.85 -3.01
N GLN A 270 -9.18 -8.38 -3.30
CA GLN A 270 -10.33 -8.51 -2.40
C GLN A 270 -10.72 -9.97 -2.17
N GLU A 271 -10.81 -10.78 -3.22
CA GLU A 271 -11.15 -12.20 -3.12
C GLU A 271 -10.07 -12.96 -2.34
N PHE A 272 -8.80 -12.66 -2.62
CA PHE A 272 -7.70 -13.26 -1.87
C PHE A 272 -7.79 -12.94 -0.38
N MET A 273 -7.97 -11.66 -0.02
CA MET A 273 -8.16 -11.23 1.37
C MET A 273 -9.32 -11.97 2.04
N TYR A 274 -10.48 -11.99 1.38
CA TYR A 274 -11.67 -12.62 1.91
C TYR A 274 -11.46 -14.10 2.23
N PHE A 275 -10.94 -14.86 1.29
CA PHE A 275 -10.73 -16.30 1.50
C PHE A 275 -9.56 -16.57 2.45
N TYR A 276 -8.51 -15.78 2.40
CA TYR A 276 -7.35 -15.97 3.27
C TYR A 276 -7.70 -15.78 4.75
N GLU A 277 -8.55 -14.80 5.07
CA GLU A 277 -9.02 -14.58 6.44
C GLU A 277 -9.97 -15.68 6.92
N LYS A 278 -10.64 -16.39 6.02
CA LYS A 278 -11.48 -17.55 6.32
C LYS A 278 -10.72 -18.89 6.40
N ARG A 279 -9.39 -18.91 6.17
CA ARG A 279 -8.60 -20.14 6.25
C ARG A 279 -8.76 -20.80 7.62
N GLY A 280 -9.00 -22.13 7.60
CA GLY A 280 -9.23 -22.90 8.83
C GLY A 280 -10.65 -22.84 9.40
N MET A 281 -11.55 -22.05 8.80
CA MET A 281 -12.96 -22.04 9.12
C MET A 281 -13.71 -22.92 8.11
N GLY A 282 -13.73 -24.24 8.29
CA GLY A 282 -14.67 -25.10 7.52
C GLY A 282 -14.08 -26.04 6.46
N LEU A 283 -12.90 -26.64 6.68
CA LEU A 283 -12.46 -27.83 5.96
C LEU A 283 -12.90 -29.10 6.68
#